data_619fac951a07ac6072af7cf9fc0ab9b9
#
_entry.id   619fac951a07ac6072af7cf9fc0ab9b9
#
_cell.length_a   1.000
_cell.length_b   1.000
_cell.length_c   1.000
_cell.angle_alpha   90.00
_cell.angle_beta   90.00
_cell.angle_gamma   90.00
#
_symmetry.space_group_name_H-M   'P 1'
#
loop_
_entity.id
_entity.type
_entity.pdbx_description
1 polymer ?
#
loop_
_entity_poly.entity_id
_entity_poly.type
_entity_poly.pdbx_seq_one_letter_code
_entity_poly.pdbx_strand_id
1 'polypeptide(L)'
;YPADYSHRNGNTIIAQHIYGYDSFLYKLVDKNSVAPQKKEISFNCGATTITGLVDYELSEDNVLLLDMAEHKIDGEEEFSPKEEILRLDNICRNKLGIEERGGAETQPWVYGEKAPISKAILRYTIESEIDYEGAILALEDAQKAEITFNSAKVDNTVIENYVDISIFKVALPKINKGVNELIITYPFGESASLESVFILGEFGVTVNGTKSVITALPEKIGFGDITTQGFPFYGGNLTYKIPVQVKNNCLNVVASDFMGTFIGAALDGKEIGKIAYPPYLAQAENIENGNHTLELTL
;
A
#
# COMPACT_ATOMS: atom_id res chain seq x y z
N TYR A 1 -6.78 -23.15 15.54
CA TYR A 1 -7.86 -24.12 15.27
C TYR A 1 -7.53 -25.45 15.96
N PRO A 2 -8.52 -26.22 16.47
CA PRO A 2 -8.31 -27.59 16.93
C PRO A 2 -7.82 -28.45 15.79
N ALA A 3 -6.71 -29.17 16.00
CA ALA A 3 -6.24 -30.14 15.02
C ALA A 3 -7.13 -31.39 15.06
N ASP A 4 -7.33 -31.99 13.90
CA ASP A 4 -7.96 -33.34 13.83
C ASP A 4 -6.91 -34.36 14.17
N TYR A 5 -7.16 -35.17 15.22
CA TYR A 5 -6.20 -36.13 15.68
C TYR A 5 -6.85 -37.45 16.18
N SER A 6 -6.11 -38.51 16.13
CA SER A 6 -6.48 -39.80 16.67
C SER A 6 -5.36 -40.37 17.55
N HIS A 7 -5.70 -41.31 18.42
CA HIS A 7 -4.72 -42.07 19.22
C HIS A 7 -4.63 -43.51 18.74
N ARG A 8 -3.44 -43.95 18.42
CA ARG A 8 -3.18 -45.33 18.03
C ARG A 8 -1.83 -45.82 18.57
N ASN A 9 -1.82 -46.96 19.28
CA ASN A 9 -0.60 -47.57 19.82
C ASN A 9 0.26 -46.61 20.65
N GLY A 10 -0.35 -45.78 21.49
CA GLY A 10 0.36 -44.82 22.35
C GLY A 10 0.83 -43.53 21.65
N ASN A 11 0.56 -43.37 20.36
CA ASN A 11 0.91 -42.19 19.57
C ASN A 11 -0.33 -41.35 19.29
N THR A 12 -0.14 -40.03 19.22
CA THR A 12 -1.11 -39.09 18.65
C THR A 12 -0.81 -38.92 17.17
N ILE A 13 -1.79 -39.20 16.34
CA ILE A 13 -1.69 -39.11 14.89
C ILE A 13 -2.53 -37.90 14.42
N ILE A 14 -1.92 -37.00 13.73
CA ILE A 14 -2.57 -35.85 13.10
C ILE A 14 -2.54 -36.07 11.57
N ALA A 15 -3.71 -36.20 10.97
CA ALA A 15 -3.84 -36.26 9.52
C ALA A 15 -3.92 -34.82 8.97
N GLN A 16 -2.95 -34.46 8.17
CA GLN A 16 -2.86 -33.11 7.62
C GLN A 16 -2.54 -33.15 6.13
N HIS A 17 -3.28 -32.38 5.35
CA HIS A 17 -2.88 -32.08 3.97
C HIS A 17 -1.94 -30.88 4.02
N ILE A 18 -0.78 -30.98 3.36
CA ILE A 18 0.24 -29.93 3.30
C ILE A 18 0.34 -29.46 1.86
N TYR A 19 0.10 -28.18 1.63
CA TYR A 19 0.34 -27.53 0.34
C TYR A 19 1.75 -26.96 0.27
N GLY A 20 2.20 -26.60 -0.92
CA GLY A 20 3.48 -25.91 -1.08
C GLY A 20 3.52 -24.62 -0.26
N TYR A 21 4.63 -24.40 0.45
CA TYR A 21 4.87 -23.24 1.35
C TYR A 21 4.03 -23.21 2.65
N ASP A 22 3.23 -24.21 2.93
CA ASP A 22 2.50 -24.30 4.20
C ASP A 22 3.45 -24.51 5.38
N SER A 23 3.07 -23.96 6.53
CA SER A 23 3.70 -24.22 7.82
C SER A 23 2.66 -24.49 8.89
N PHE A 24 2.94 -25.43 9.80
CA PHE A 24 2.04 -25.79 10.88
C PHE A 24 2.74 -25.71 12.22
N LEU A 25 2.08 -25.09 13.17
CA LEU A 25 2.51 -25.04 14.56
C LEU A 25 1.46 -25.73 15.43
N TYR A 26 1.83 -26.81 16.12
CA TYR A 26 0.96 -27.52 17.04
C TYR A 26 1.34 -27.21 18.48
N LYS A 27 0.34 -26.86 19.30
CA LYS A 27 0.47 -26.80 20.75
C LYS A 27 -0.02 -28.11 21.34
N LEU A 28 0.89 -28.86 21.97
CA LEU A 28 0.52 -30.02 22.78
C LEU A 28 -0.06 -29.54 24.12
N VAL A 29 -1.20 -30.08 24.49
CA VAL A 29 -1.87 -29.79 25.77
C VAL A 29 -2.03 -31.04 26.58
N ASP A 30 -2.11 -30.88 27.91
CA ASP A 30 -2.16 -32.02 28.82
C ASP A 30 -3.47 -32.83 28.64
N LYS A 31 -3.42 -34.11 28.97
CA LYS A 31 -4.42 -35.14 28.72
C LYS A 31 -5.83 -34.83 29.23
N ASN A 32 -5.97 -33.89 30.15
CA ASN A 32 -7.25 -33.50 30.75
C ASN A 32 -7.93 -32.33 30.10
N SER A 33 -7.31 -31.67 29.09
CA SER A 33 -7.97 -30.63 28.33
C SER A 33 -8.80 -31.26 27.22
N VAL A 34 -10.11 -31.09 27.27
CA VAL A 34 -10.99 -31.46 26.15
C VAL A 34 -10.69 -30.53 25.00
N ALA A 35 -9.97 -31.02 24.00
CA ALA A 35 -9.82 -30.29 22.76
C ALA A 35 -11.22 -30.07 22.16
N PRO A 36 -11.57 -28.82 21.74
CA PRO A 36 -12.81 -28.63 21.05
C PRO A 36 -12.80 -29.49 19.79
N GLN A 37 -13.88 -30.26 19.57
CA GLN A 37 -14.00 -31.05 18.35
C GLN A 37 -13.94 -30.12 17.13
N LYS A 38 -13.21 -30.55 16.11
CA LYS A 38 -13.22 -29.87 14.81
C LYS A 38 -14.67 -29.87 14.32
N LYS A 39 -15.21 -28.68 14.07
CA LYS A 39 -16.52 -28.53 13.48
C LYS A 39 -16.45 -29.04 12.04
N GLU A 40 -17.25 -30.03 11.66
CA GLU A 40 -17.36 -30.42 10.27
C GLU A 40 -17.87 -29.23 9.46
N ILE A 41 -17.14 -28.90 8.38
CA ILE A 41 -17.52 -27.84 7.47
C ILE A 41 -18.64 -28.40 6.60
N SER A 42 -19.86 -27.93 6.82
CA SER A 42 -21.00 -28.27 5.98
C SER A 42 -21.08 -27.31 4.80
N PHE A 43 -20.86 -27.82 3.59
CA PHE A 43 -21.01 -27.04 2.36
C PHE A 43 -22.46 -26.97 1.83
N ASN A 44 -23.45 -27.16 2.70
CA ASN A 44 -24.87 -27.17 2.30
C ASN A 44 -25.45 -25.79 1.93
N CYS A 45 -24.65 -24.75 1.89
CA CYS A 45 -25.10 -23.37 1.63
C CYS A 45 -25.29 -23.03 0.16
N GLY A 46 -25.06 -23.97 -0.75
CA GLY A 46 -24.97 -23.69 -2.18
C GLY A 46 -23.64 -23.05 -2.56
N ALA A 47 -23.33 -23.03 -3.86
CA ALA A 47 -22.12 -22.41 -4.35
C ALA A 47 -22.46 -21.42 -5.47
N THR A 48 -21.90 -20.20 -5.39
CA THR A 48 -21.97 -19.18 -6.44
C THR A 48 -20.58 -18.59 -6.60
N THR A 49 -20.07 -18.57 -7.82
CA THR A 49 -18.82 -17.86 -8.13
C THR A 49 -19.15 -16.40 -8.35
N ILE A 50 -18.48 -15.54 -7.60
CA ILE A 50 -18.63 -14.08 -7.74
C ILE A 50 -17.54 -13.60 -8.69
N THR A 51 -17.94 -12.89 -9.73
CA THR A 51 -17.07 -12.31 -10.76
C THR A 51 -17.56 -10.92 -11.14
N GLY A 52 -16.73 -10.17 -11.85
CA GLY A 52 -17.07 -8.83 -12.34
C GLY A 52 -16.61 -7.71 -11.41
N LEU A 53 -17.16 -6.54 -11.64
CA LEU A 53 -16.82 -5.33 -10.90
C LEU A 53 -17.69 -5.20 -9.65
N VAL A 54 -17.06 -4.87 -8.54
CA VAL A 54 -17.74 -4.66 -7.25
C VAL A 54 -17.34 -3.31 -6.65
N ASP A 55 -18.14 -2.84 -5.72
CA ASP A 55 -17.81 -1.66 -4.91
C ASP A 55 -16.61 -1.99 -4.00
N TYR A 56 -15.85 -0.99 -3.64
CA TYR A 56 -14.67 -1.15 -2.81
C TYR A 56 -14.47 0.03 -1.87
N GLU A 57 -13.59 -0.13 -0.91
CA GLU A 57 -13.15 0.91 0.01
C GLU A 57 -11.64 0.79 0.22
N LEU A 58 -10.95 1.92 0.25
CA LEU A 58 -9.53 2.03 0.56
C LEU A 58 -9.37 2.46 2.02
N SER A 59 -8.38 1.93 2.72
CA SER A 59 -8.10 2.34 4.10
C SER A 59 -7.35 3.67 4.20
N GLU A 60 -6.78 4.14 3.08
CA GLU A 60 -6.03 5.39 2.98
C GLU A 60 -6.11 5.95 1.55
N ASP A 61 -5.60 7.16 1.35
CA ASP A 61 -5.52 7.78 0.03
C ASP A 61 -4.69 6.96 -0.96
N ASN A 62 -5.07 7.01 -2.24
CA ASN A 62 -4.24 6.45 -3.31
C ASN A 62 -2.97 7.28 -3.49
N VAL A 63 -1.99 6.70 -4.14
CA VAL A 63 -0.62 7.23 -4.24
C VAL A 63 -0.18 7.37 -5.68
N LEU A 64 0.38 8.52 -6.02
CA LEU A 64 1.26 8.70 -7.16
C LEU A 64 2.70 8.81 -6.65
N LEU A 65 3.56 7.86 -7.03
CA LEU A 65 4.99 7.88 -6.74
C LEU A 65 5.73 8.78 -7.73
N LEU A 66 6.59 9.65 -7.23
CA LEU A 66 7.50 10.50 -7.99
C LEU A 66 8.95 10.12 -7.63
N ASP A 67 9.51 9.20 -8.37
CA ASP A 67 10.86 8.66 -8.20
C ASP A 67 11.84 9.08 -9.31
N MET A 68 11.38 9.84 -10.30
CA MET A 68 12.16 10.32 -11.45
C MET A 68 12.05 11.83 -11.57
N ALA A 69 13.17 12.54 -11.50
CA ALA A 69 13.21 14.01 -11.59
C ALA A 69 14.27 14.51 -12.57
N GLU A 70 14.01 15.64 -13.21
CA GLU A 70 15.05 16.51 -13.75
C GLU A 70 15.71 17.24 -12.59
N HIS A 71 17.00 17.53 -12.70
CA HIS A 71 17.75 18.05 -11.57
C HIS A 71 18.77 19.09 -11.94
N LYS A 72 19.08 19.96 -11.01
CA LYS A 72 20.26 20.84 -11.08
C LYS A 72 20.74 21.20 -9.66
N ILE A 73 22.00 21.64 -9.59
CA ILE A 73 22.58 22.23 -8.39
C ILE A 73 22.53 23.76 -8.52
N ASP A 74 22.44 24.45 -7.39
CA ASP A 74 22.47 25.91 -7.34
C ASP A 74 23.69 26.46 -8.11
N GLY A 75 23.40 27.44 -8.98
CA GLY A 75 24.38 28.02 -9.91
C GLY A 75 24.39 27.38 -11.31
N GLU A 76 23.76 26.24 -11.53
CA GLU A 76 23.54 25.69 -12.88
C GLU A 76 22.35 26.40 -13.55
N GLU A 77 22.51 26.76 -14.83
CA GLU A 77 21.43 27.46 -15.57
C GLU A 77 20.32 26.51 -15.99
N GLU A 78 20.66 25.32 -16.50
CA GLU A 78 19.72 24.36 -17.06
C GLU A 78 19.55 23.12 -16.21
N PHE A 79 18.36 22.51 -16.32
CA PHE A 79 18.13 21.19 -15.71
C PHE A 79 18.78 20.08 -16.53
N SER A 80 19.41 19.16 -15.85
CA SER A 80 19.87 17.89 -16.41
C SER A 80 18.66 16.95 -16.66
N PRO A 81 18.79 15.97 -17.58
CA PRO A 81 17.72 15.02 -17.88
C PRO A 81 17.21 14.27 -16.64
N LYS A 82 15.99 13.72 -16.75
CA LYS A 82 15.39 12.90 -15.70
C LYS A 82 16.27 11.70 -15.36
N GLU A 83 16.40 11.48 -14.07
CA GLU A 83 17.08 10.31 -13.52
C GLU A 83 16.34 9.83 -12.25
N GLU A 84 16.60 8.61 -11.83
CA GLU A 84 16.05 8.01 -10.63
C GLU A 84 16.62 8.71 -9.38
N ILE A 85 15.77 8.94 -8.38
CA ILE A 85 16.06 9.86 -7.26
C ILE A 85 17.26 9.44 -6.40
N LEU A 86 17.46 8.13 -6.13
CA LEU A 86 18.59 7.66 -5.34
C LEU A 86 19.91 7.79 -6.12
N ARG A 87 19.86 7.67 -7.44
CA ARG A 87 21.02 7.97 -8.31
C ARG A 87 21.28 9.46 -8.39
N LEU A 88 20.22 10.29 -8.37
CA LEU A 88 20.35 11.74 -8.33
C LEU A 88 21.08 12.22 -7.08
N ASP A 89 20.84 11.62 -5.93
CA ASP A 89 21.58 11.94 -4.71
C ASP A 89 23.09 11.82 -4.95
N ASN A 90 23.56 10.69 -5.47
CA ASN A 90 24.98 10.48 -5.76
C ASN A 90 25.50 11.38 -6.89
N ILE A 91 24.71 11.67 -7.92
CA ILE A 91 25.09 12.64 -8.97
C ILE A 91 25.31 14.04 -8.36
N CYS A 92 24.40 14.48 -7.49
CA CYS A 92 24.53 15.77 -6.80
C CYS A 92 25.76 15.79 -5.88
N ARG A 93 26.01 14.71 -5.14
CA ARG A 93 27.20 14.54 -4.30
C ARG A 93 28.48 14.65 -5.11
N ASN A 94 28.58 13.94 -6.21
CA ASN A 94 29.75 13.97 -7.10
C ASN A 94 30.00 15.36 -7.67
N LYS A 95 28.95 16.09 -8.10
CA LYS A 95 29.07 17.48 -8.57
C LYS A 95 29.64 18.41 -7.50
N LEU A 96 29.36 18.16 -6.23
CA LEU A 96 29.83 18.96 -5.09
C LEU A 96 31.11 18.44 -4.44
N GLY A 97 31.68 17.35 -4.91
CA GLY A 97 32.86 16.73 -4.32
C GLY A 97 32.63 16.10 -2.93
N ILE A 98 31.38 15.70 -2.65
CA ILE A 98 30.97 14.98 -1.44
C ILE A 98 31.04 13.48 -1.71
N GLU A 99 31.36 12.67 -0.69
CA GLU A 99 31.37 11.22 -0.80
C GLU A 99 29.97 10.68 -1.17
N GLU A 100 29.92 9.69 -2.07
CA GLU A 100 28.68 9.01 -2.44
C GLU A 100 28.07 8.25 -1.25
N ARG A 101 26.77 8.13 -1.23
CA ARG A 101 26.06 7.25 -0.32
C ARG A 101 26.37 5.81 -0.68
N GLY A 102 26.98 5.09 0.23
CA GLY A 102 27.32 3.66 0.07
C GLY A 102 26.32 2.76 0.79
N GLY A 103 26.34 1.46 0.43
CA GLY A 103 25.46 0.46 1.07
C GLY A 103 25.75 0.19 2.55
N ALA A 104 26.84 0.72 3.10
CA ALA A 104 27.21 0.64 4.52
C ALA A 104 27.16 2.02 5.19
N GLU A 105 26.25 2.88 4.74
CA GLU A 105 26.16 4.25 5.20
C GLU A 105 25.88 4.31 6.70
N THR A 106 26.64 5.16 7.36
CA THR A 106 26.50 5.35 8.79
C THR A 106 25.27 6.17 9.07
N GLN A 107 24.52 5.75 10.07
CA GLN A 107 23.32 6.45 10.52
C GLN A 107 23.62 7.92 10.86
N PRO A 108 22.78 8.89 10.45
CA PRO A 108 23.03 10.34 10.62
C PRO A 108 23.38 10.77 12.05
N TRP A 109 22.81 10.10 13.05
CA TRP A 109 23.07 10.40 14.47
C TRP A 109 24.47 10.01 14.96
N VAL A 110 25.24 9.25 14.18
CA VAL A 110 26.63 8.90 14.55
C VAL A 110 27.58 10.04 14.29
N TYR A 111 27.42 10.76 13.17
CA TYR A 111 28.32 11.85 12.78
C TYR A 111 27.80 13.24 13.11
N GLY A 112 26.55 13.36 13.51
CA GLY A 112 25.88 14.63 13.70
C GLY A 112 25.49 15.30 12.37
N GLU A 113 24.66 16.33 12.46
CA GLU A 113 24.18 17.08 11.31
C GLU A 113 25.26 18.06 10.81
N LYS A 114 25.59 18.03 9.52
CA LYS A 114 26.47 18.98 8.86
C LYS A 114 25.65 20.04 8.12
N ALA A 115 26.14 21.27 8.11
CA ALA A 115 25.49 22.34 7.38
C ALA A 115 25.46 22.08 5.87
N PRO A 116 24.37 22.43 5.18
CA PRO A 116 24.32 22.34 3.73
C PRO A 116 25.35 23.27 3.07
N ILE A 117 25.93 22.85 1.96
CA ILE A 117 26.93 23.60 1.21
C ILE A 117 26.41 24.12 -0.12
N SER A 118 25.24 23.64 -0.58
CA SER A 118 24.58 24.03 -1.80
C SER A 118 23.07 23.76 -1.72
N LYS A 119 22.37 23.85 -2.85
CA LYS A 119 20.98 23.43 -3.01
C LYS A 119 20.88 22.44 -4.14
N ALA A 120 20.11 21.37 -3.95
CA ALA A 120 19.64 20.48 -5.00
C ALA A 120 18.23 20.90 -5.42
N ILE A 121 18.01 21.09 -6.71
CA ILE A 121 16.73 21.55 -7.27
C ILE A 121 16.21 20.43 -8.15
N LEU A 122 15.06 19.88 -7.78
CA LEU A 122 14.39 18.77 -8.46
C LEU A 122 13.13 19.28 -9.13
N ARG A 123 12.92 18.87 -10.39
CA ARG A 123 11.74 19.24 -11.18
C ARG A 123 10.99 17.96 -11.59
N TYR A 124 9.75 17.84 -11.15
CA TYR A 124 8.84 16.77 -11.50
C TYR A 124 7.77 17.26 -12.45
N THR A 125 7.50 16.47 -13.48
CA THR A 125 6.37 16.67 -14.39
C THR A 125 5.25 15.72 -13.99
N ILE A 126 4.08 16.25 -13.65
CA ILE A 126 2.91 15.51 -13.22
C ILE A 126 1.83 15.66 -14.29
N GLU A 127 1.42 14.55 -14.90
CA GLU A 127 0.34 14.55 -15.86
C GLU A 127 -0.98 14.14 -15.21
N SER A 128 -2.06 14.80 -15.55
CA SER A 128 -3.40 14.51 -15.05
C SER A 128 -4.45 14.58 -16.15
N GLU A 129 -5.37 13.62 -16.17
CA GLU A 129 -6.55 13.62 -17.02
C GLU A 129 -7.73 14.38 -16.41
N ILE A 130 -7.62 14.75 -15.14
CA ILE A 130 -8.65 15.41 -14.35
C ILE A 130 -8.13 16.69 -13.68
N ASP A 131 -9.03 17.57 -13.31
CA ASP A 131 -8.79 18.58 -12.29
C ASP A 131 -9.01 17.94 -10.91
N TYR A 132 -8.07 18.12 -9.97
CA TYR A 132 -8.17 17.53 -8.64
C TYR A 132 -7.78 18.54 -7.55
N GLU A 133 -8.62 18.68 -6.54
CA GLU A 133 -8.39 19.50 -5.34
C GLU A 133 -8.22 18.63 -4.11
N GLY A 134 -7.44 19.08 -3.15
CA GLY A 134 -7.19 18.35 -1.89
C GLY A 134 -6.03 17.35 -1.97
N ALA A 135 -5.19 17.42 -3.01
CA ALA A 135 -3.97 16.62 -3.08
C ALA A 135 -3.01 16.96 -1.92
N ILE A 136 -2.34 15.95 -1.43
CA ILE A 136 -1.33 16.05 -0.38
C ILE A 136 0.02 15.65 -0.99
N LEU A 137 1.04 16.46 -0.78
CA LEU A 137 2.43 16.13 -1.08
C LEU A 137 3.07 15.53 0.17
N ALA A 138 3.67 14.35 0.04
CA ALA A 138 4.38 13.69 1.14
C ALA A 138 5.86 13.51 0.76
N LEU A 139 6.77 14.04 1.58
CA LEU A 139 8.21 14.07 1.33
C LEU A 139 9.00 14.16 2.62
N GLU A 140 10.25 13.70 2.59
CA GLU A 140 11.20 13.94 3.67
C GLU A 140 11.68 15.41 3.67
N ASP A 141 12.10 15.89 4.83
CA ASP A 141 12.63 17.25 5.03
C ASP A 141 11.71 18.39 4.50
N ALA A 142 10.40 18.17 4.47
CA ALA A 142 9.43 19.15 3.97
C ALA A 142 9.62 20.57 4.55
N GLN A 143 9.94 20.67 5.88
CA GLN A 143 10.14 21.94 6.55
C GLN A 143 11.38 22.69 6.07
N LYS A 144 12.39 21.97 5.56
CA LYS A 144 13.64 22.55 5.06
C LYS A 144 13.56 22.88 3.56
N ALA A 145 12.61 22.27 2.83
CA ALA A 145 12.45 22.41 1.40
C ALA A 145 11.72 23.72 1.01
N GLU A 146 12.14 24.32 -0.10
CA GLU A 146 11.34 25.33 -0.80
C GLU A 146 10.54 24.62 -1.91
N ILE A 147 9.21 24.72 -1.89
CA ILE A 147 8.33 23.99 -2.79
C ILE A 147 7.54 24.97 -3.64
N THR A 148 7.52 24.75 -4.96
CA THR A 148 6.64 25.46 -5.88
C THR A 148 5.84 24.46 -6.72
N PHE A 149 4.58 24.80 -6.97
CA PHE A 149 3.67 24.03 -7.81
C PHE A 149 3.03 24.95 -8.86
N ASN A 150 3.20 24.64 -10.13
CA ASN A 150 2.76 25.50 -11.24
C ASN A 150 3.19 26.97 -11.05
N SER A 151 4.46 27.18 -10.71
CA SER A 151 5.08 28.49 -10.42
C SER A 151 4.54 29.21 -9.17
N ALA A 152 3.59 28.67 -8.44
CA ALA A 152 3.11 29.21 -7.17
C ALA A 152 3.87 28.59 -5.99
N LYS A 153 4.26 29.42 -5.03
CA LYS A 153 4.89 28.93 -3.79
C LYS A 153 3.87 28.10 -2.99
N VAL A 154 4.29 26.91 -2.56
CA VAL A 154 3.52 26.03 -1.67
C VAL A 154 3.89 26.36 -0.23
N ASP A 155 2.89 26.45 0.64
CA ASP A 155 3.10 26.49 2.09
C ASP A 155 3.53 25.10 2.57
N ASN A 156 4.73 24.98 3.10
CA ASN A 156 5.30 23.75 3.60
C ASN A 156 4.98 23.47 5.08
N THR A 157 3.90 24.06 5.60
CA THR A 157 3.37 23.72 6.93
C THR A 157 2.95 22.27 6.97
N VAL A 158 3.58 21.52 7.88
CA VAL A 158 3.31 20.07 8.04
C VAL A 158 1.94 19.86 8.66
N ILE A 159 1.16 18.97 8.05
CA ILE A 159 -0.16 18.54 8.50
C ILE A 159 0.01 17.35 9.46
N GLU A 160 0.69 16.30 9.01
CA GLU A 160 0.95 15.06 9.72
C GLU A 160 2.08 14.26 9.03
N ASN A 161 2.36 13.05 9.49
CA ASN A 161 3.31 12.13 8.85
C ASN A 161 2.60 11.17 7.90
N TYR A 162 3.35 10.61 6.94
CA TYR A 162 2.91 9.58 6.01
C TYR A 162 3.78 8.34 6.16
N VAL A 163 3.20 7.21 6.55
CA VAL A 163 3.87 5.89 6.70
C VAL A 163 5.03 5.89 7.70
N ASP A 164 5.98 6.82 7.55
CA ASP A 164 7.16 6.97 8.40
C ASP A 164 7.17 8.35 9.06
N ILE A 165 7.80 8.46 10.24
CA ILE A 165 7.92 9.72 11.00
C ILE A 165 8.80 10.78 10.30
N SER A 166 9.62 10.36 9.33
CA SER A 166 10.47 11.25 8.53
C SER A 166 9.76 11.82 7.30
N ILE A 167 8.66 11.21 6.85
CA ILE A 167 7.91 11.66 5.69
C ILE A 167 6.75 12.56 6.14
N PHE A 168 6.78 13.81 5.73
CA PHE A 168 5.83 14.83 6.16
C PHE A 168 4.82 15.17 5.08
N LYS A 169 3.55 15.28 5.45
CA LYS A 169 2.45 15.71 4.58
C LYS A 169 2.32 17.22 4.56
N VAL A 170 2.23 17.81 3.38
CA VAL A 170 1.91 19.23 3.15
C VAL A 170 0.79 19.36 2.12
N ALA A 171 -0.07 20.35 2.26
CA ALA A 171 -1.15 20.58 1.32
C ALA A 171 -0.60 21.02 -0.05
N LEU A 172 -1.06 20.37 -1.11
CA LEU A 172 -0.72 20.77 -2.48
C LEU A 172 -1.86 21.59 -3.08
N PRO A 173 -1.57 22.66 -3.85
CA PRO A 173 -2.59 23.35 -4.62
C PRO A 173 -3.28 22.43 -5.63
N LYS A 174 -4.41 22.92 -6.19
CA LYS A 174 -5.14 22.18 -7.22
C LYS A 174 -4.23 21.66 -8.32
N ILE A 175 -4.34 20.37 -8.61
CA ILE A 175 -3.76 19.73 -9.79
C ILE A 175 -4.69 20.03 -10.97
N ASN A 176 -4.17 20.66 -12.03
CA ASN A 176 -4.94 20.96 -13.21
C ASN A 176 -4.91 19.77 -14.18
N LYS A 177 -5.98 19.57 -14.92
CA LYS A 177 -5.96 18.69 -16.08
C LYS A 177 -4.87 19.12 -17.06
N GLY A 178 -4.07 18.16 -17.53
CA GLY A 178 -2.90 18.39 -18.37
C GLY A 178 -1.60 18.24 -17.60
N VAL A 179 -0.61 19.05 -17.94
CA VAL A 179 0.74 19.00 -17.37
C VAL A 179 0.83 19.99 -16.20
N ASN A 180 1.32 19.50 -15.08
CA ASN A 180 1.67 20.29 -13.90
C ASN A 180 3.16 20.14 -13.60
N GLU A 181 3.75 21.16 -13.01
CA GLU A 181 5.15 21.22 -12.62
C GLU A 181 5.27 21.34 -11.11
N LEU A 182 6.02 20.44 -10.49
CA LEU A 182 6.43 20.52 -9.09
C LEU A 182 7.94 20.73 -9.05
N ILE A 183 8.39 21.82 -8.41
CA ILE A 183 9.81 22.04 -8.15
C ILE A 183 10.03 22.01 -6.65
N ILE A 184 11.01 21.21 -6.22
CA ILE A 184 11.44 21.09 -4.83
C ILE A 184 12.92 21.47 -4.77
N THR A 185 13.24 22.43 -3.91
CA THR A 185 14.61 22.87 -3.67
C THR A 185 15.01 22.49 -2.26
N TYR A 186 15.98 21.58 -2.15
CA TYR A 186 16.52 21.12 -0.88
C TYR A 186 17.84 21.80 -0.54
N PRO A 187 18.06 22.24 0.70
CA PRO A 187 19.42 22.52 1.18
C PRO A 187 20.21 21.19 1.11
N PHE A 188 21.35 21.18 0.41
CA PHE A 188 22.05 19.95 0.08
C PHE A 188 23.50 19.97 0.57
N GLY A 189 23.94 18.84 1.11
CA GLY A 189 25.27 18.63 1.70
C GLY A 189 25.43 17.18 2.18
N GLU A 190 26.44 16.90 2.96
CA GLU A 190 26.73 15.54 3.42
C GLU A 190 25.60 14.90 4.24
N SER A 191 24.85 15.69 5.02
CA SER A 191 23.72 15.19 5.82
C SER A 191 22.39 15.21 5.12
N ALA A 192 22.32 15.63 3.84
CA ALA A 192 21.11 15.62 3.07
C ALA A 192 20.89 14.25 2.41
N SER A 193 19.62 13.92 2.18
CA SER A 193 19.18 12.73 1.47
C SER A 193 18.09 13.13 0.47
N LEU A 194 18.25 12.72 -0.79
CA LEU A 194 17.17 12.85 -1.77
C LEU A 194 16.40 11.54 -1.82
N GLU A 195 15.14 11.60 -1.52
CA GLU A 195 14.25 10.44 -1.42
C GLU A 195 13.03 10.61 -2.34
N SER A 196 12.31 9.52 -2.56
CA SER A 196 11.07 9.54 -3.33
C SER A 196 10.03 10.47 -2.73
N VAL A 197 9.23 11.07 -3.59
CA VAL A 197 8.16 11.98 -3.23
C VAL A 197 6.83 11.36 -3.64
N PHE A 198 5.79 11.61 -2.86
CA PHE A 198 4.47 11.01 -3.06
C PHE A 198 3.40 12.09 -3.18
N ILE A 199 2.44 11.89 -4.09
CA ILE A 199 1.19 12.68 -4.10
C ILE A 199 0.06 11.74 -3.69
N LEU A 200 -0.68 12.13 -2.67
CA LEU A 200 -1.76 11.36 -2.06
C LEU A 200 -3.10 12.01 -2.37
N GLY A 201 -4.14 11.18 -2.57
CA GLY A 201 -5.49 11.68 -2.77
C GLY A 201 -6.48 10.64 -3.32
N GLU A 202 -7.74 11.04 -3.44
CA GLU A 202 -8.82 10.22 -3.98
C GLU A 202 -8.85 10.29 -5.53
N PHE A 203 -7.82 9.76 -6.16
CA PHE A 203 -7.68 9.68 -7.62
C PHE A 203 -7.15 8.31 -8.04
N GLY A 204 -7.32 7.94 -9.29
CA GLY A 204 -6.69 6.79 -9.91
C GLY A 204 -5.31 7.16 -10.47
N VAL A 205 -4.45 6.17 -10.67
CA VAL A 205 -3.16 6.31 -11.35
C VAL A 205 -3.02 5.23 -12.42
N THR A 206 -2.60 5.62 -13.62
CA THR A 206 -2.20 4.69 -14.67
C THR A 206 -0.71 4.79 -14.93
N VAL A 207 -0.05 3.65 -15.15
CA VAL A 207 1.37 3.58 -15.45
C VAL A 207 1.60 2.94 -16.81
N ASN A 208 2.39 3.61 -17.65
CA ASN A 208 2.84 3.09 -18.93
C ASN A 208 4.35 3.33 -19.10
N GLY A 209 5.14 2.30 -18.88
CA GLY A 209 6.59 2.41 -18.80
C GLY A 209 7.02 3.30 -17.65
N THR A 210 7.73 4.37 -17.93
CA THR A 210 8.18 5.37 -16.93
C THR A 210 7.21 6.55 -16.76
N LYS A 211 6.06 6.50 -17.41
CA LYS A 211 5.07 7.56 -17.37
C LYS A 211 3.91 7.17 -16.46
N SER A 212 3.64 7.98 -15.48
CA SER A 212 2.48 7.87 -14.59
C SER A 212 1.53 9.04 -14.82
N VAL A 213 0.23 8.78 -14.84
CA VAL A 213 -0.82 9.78 -15.11
C VAL A 213 -1.91 9.66 -14.04
N ILE A 214 -2.29 10.77 -13.45
CA ILE A 214 -3.44 10.87 -12.56
C ILE A 214 -4.73 10.77 -13.39
N THR A 215 -5.63 9.91 -12.97
CA THR A 215 -6.94 9.69 -13.61
C THR A 215 -8.07 9.83 -12.59
N ALA A 216 -9.30 9.74 -13.04
CA ALA A 216 -10.41 9.63 -12.11
C ALA A 216 -10.30 8.33 -11.29
N LEU A 217 -10.72 8.38 -10.03
CA LEU A 217 -10.80 7.20 -9.19
C LEU A 217 -11.80 6.20 -9.83
N PRO A 218 -11.45 4.91 -9.96
CA PRO A 218 -12.39 3.92 -10.48
C PRO A 218 -13.65 3.82 -9.62
N GLU A 219 -14.83 3.82 -10.21
CA GLU A 219 -16.08 3.67 -9.45
C GLU A 219 -16.22 2.26 -8.86
N LYS A 220 -15.72 1.26 -9.57
CA LYS A 220 -15.73 -0.16 -9.18
C LYS A 220 -14.48 -0.84 -9.66
N ILE A 221 -14.08 -1.93 -8.98
CA ILE A 221 -12.92 -2.73 -9.34
C ILE A 221 -13.28 -4.21 -9.47
N GLY A 222 -12.48 -4.93 -10.25
CA GLY A 222 -12.55 -6.39 -10.36
C GLY A 222 -11.64 -7.07 -9.35
N PHE A 223 -11.81 -8.39 -9.23
CA PHE A 223 -10.88 -9.21 -8.47
C PHE A 223 -9.57 -9.40 -9.26
N GLY A 224 -8.45 -9.47 -8.55
CA GLY A 224 -7.13 -9.68 -9.13
C GLY A 224 -6.20 -8.49 -8.91
N ASP A 225 -5.25 -8.30 -9.82
CA ASP A 225 -4.20 -7.28 -9.71
C ASP A 225 -4.76 -5.86 -9.78
N ILE A 226 -4.73 -5.18 -8.64
CA ILE A 226 -5.21 -3.79 -8.51
C ILE A 226 -4.26 -2.76 -9.13
N THR A 227 -3.00 -3.12 -9.37
CA THR A 227 -2.03 -2.20 -9.98
C THR A 227 -2.43 -1.78 -11.39
N THR A 228 -3.18 -2.62 -12.09
CA THR A 228 -3.74 -2.34 -13.42
C THR A 228 -5.11 -1.67 -13.38
N GLN A 229 -5.66 -1.46 -12.19
CA GLN A 229 -7.01 -0.93 -11.97
C GLN A 229 -7.01 0.45 -11.30
N GLY A 230 -5.94 1.20 -11.44
CA GLY A 230 -5.83 2.56 -10.91
C GLY A 230 -5.03 2.68 -9.61
N PHE A 231 -4.44 1.60 -9.10
CA PHE A 231 -3.76 1.56 -7.79
C PHE A 231 -2.33 0.98 -7.86
N PRO A 232 -1.46 1.47 -8.78
CA PRO A 232 -0.14 0.86 -9.00
C PRO A 232 0.82 1.01 -7.82
N PHE A 233 0.61 2.01 -6.97
CA PHE A 233 1.48 2.34 -5.83
C PHE A 233 0.76 2.28 -4.48
N TYR A 234 -0.48 1.80 -4.45
CA TYR A 234 -1.28 1.73 -3.25
C TYR A 234 -0.75 0.64 -2.32
N GLY A 235 -0.51 0.99 -1.05
CA GLY A 235 0.04 0.10 -0.03
C GLY A 235 -0.88 -0.18 1.16
N GLY A 236 -2.05 0.46 1.20
CA GLY A 236 -3.05 0.28 2.25
C GLY A 236 -3.90 -0.98 2.08
N ASN A 237 -4.86 -1.16 2.98
CA ASN A 237 -5.84 -2.24 2.85
C ASN A 237 -6.95 -1.86 1.86
N LEU A 238 -7.37 -2.83 1.06
CA LEU A 238 -8.49 -2.72 0.15
C LEU A 238 -9.60 -3.67 0.60
N THR A 239 -10.82 -3.13 0.75
CA THR A 239 -12.01 -3.91 1.11
C THR A 239 -12.96 -3.97 -0.08
N TYR A 240 -13.18 -5.18 -0.62
CA TYR A 240 -14.23 -5.43 -1.59
C TYR A 240 -15.58 -5.47 -0.88
N LYS A 241 -16.60 -4.76 -1.39
CA LYS A 241 -17.98 -4.77 -0.92
C LYS A 241 -18.87 -5.52 -1.91
N ILE A 242 -19.24 -6.72 -1.55
CA ILE A 242 -19.83 -7.70 -2.46
C ILE A 242 -21.28 -7.98 -2.04
N PRO A 243 -22.28 -7.65 -2.86
CA PRO A 243 -23.66 -8.04 -2.58
C PRO A 243 -23.81 -9.55 -2.68
N VAL A 244 -24.32 -10.19 -1.63
CA VAL A 244 -24.56 -11.64 -1.56
C VAL A 244 -25.97 -11.93 -1.10
N GLN A 245 -26.52 -13.06 -1.56
CA GLN A 245 -27.81 -13.55 -1.07
C GLN A 245 -27.61 -14.77 -0.18
N VAL A 246 -27.87 -14.63 1.12
CA VAL A 246 -27.81 -15.73 2.08
C VAL A 246 -29.05 -16.59 1.97
N LYS A 247 -28.84 -17.92 1.91
CA LYS A 247 -29.87 -18.96 1.94
C LYS A 247 -29.48 -20.02 2.95
N ASN A 248 -30.50 -20.71 3.51
CA ASN A 248 -30.30 -21.76 4.50
C ASN A 248 -29.54 -21.29 5.78
N ASN A 249 -29.64 -20.01 6.12
CA ASN A 249 -29.06 -19.40 7.32
C ASN A 249 -27.54 -19.60 7.47
N CYS A 250 -26.84 -19.79 6.36
CA CYS A 250 -25.39 -19.97 6.38
C CYS A 250 -24.71 -19.30 5.18
N LEU A 251 -23.42 -18.96 5.36
CA LEU A 251 -22.54 -18.45 4.32
C LEU A 251 -21.16 -19.09 4.47
N ASN A 252 -20.66 -19.66 3.37
CA ASN A 252 -19.29 -20.13 3.24
C ASN A 252 -18.59 -19.28 2.19
N VAL A 253 -17.47 -18.68 2.56
CA VAL A 253 -16.64 -17.85 1.68
C VAL A 253 -15.32 -18.54 1.44
N VAL A 254 -15.03 -18.87 0.19
CA VAL A 254 -13.77 -19.51 -0.22
C VAL A 254 -13.01 -18.55 -1.14
N ALA A 255 -11.76 -18.26 -0.79
CA ALA A 255 -10.83 -17.51 -1.62
C ALA A 255 -9.45 -18.14 -1.51
N SER A 256 -9.04 -18.89 -2.53
CA SER A 256 -7.81 -19.70 -2.52
C SER A 256 -6.66 -19.11 -3.33
N ASP A 257 -6.93 -18.03 -4.07
CA ASP A 257 -5.95 -17.36 -4.94
C ASP A 257 -5.95 -15.86 -4.60
N PHE A 258 -4.97 -15.45 -3.78
CA PHE A 258 -4.78 -14.05 -3.38
C PHE A 258 -3.32 -13.78 -3.03
N MET A 259 -2.91 -12.53 -3.20
CA MET A 259 -1.59 -12.03 -2.82
C MET A 259 -1.74 -11.20 -1.54
N GLY A 260 -1.34 -11.75 -0.42
CA GLY A 260 -1.46 -11.12 0.89
C GLY A 260 -1.27 -12.13 2.02
N THR A 261 -1.22 -11.65 3.26
CA THR A 261 -1.05 -12.52 4.43
C THR A 261 -2.32 -13.30 4.75
N PHE A 262 -3.47 -12.65 4.66
CA PHE A 262 -4.80 -13.23 4.84
C PHE A 262 -5.86 -12.28 4.29
N ILE A 263 -7.08 -12.80 4.10
CA ILE A 263 -8.27 -11.99 3.83
C ILE A 263 -9.11 -11.93 5.11
N GLY A 264 -9.39 -10.74 5.60
CA GLY A 264 -10.42 -10.50 6.60
C GLY A 264 -11.79 -10.63 5.94
N ALA A 265 -12.72 -11.41 6.52
CA ALA A 265 -14.07 -11.54 6.02
C ALA A 265 -15.07 -11.03 7.05
N ALA A 266 -15.97 -10.14 6.62
CA ALA A 266 -17.08 -9.63 7.42
C ALA A 266 -18.38 -9.71 6.62
N LEU A 267 -19.51 -9.77 7.31
CA LEU A 267 -20.84 -9.71 6.73
C LEU A 267 -21.62 -8.60 7.42
N ASP A 268 -22.06 -7.60 6.65
CA ASP A 268 -22.71 -6.39 7.16
C ASP A 268 -21.92 -5.72 8.30
N GLY A 269 -20.60 -5.60 8.13
CA GLY A 269 -19.68 -5.03 9.10
C GLY A 269 -19.31 -5.93 10.29
N LYS A 270 -19.88 -7.15 10.39
CA LYS A 270 -19.55 -8.10 11.46
C LYS A 270 -18.55 -9.14 10.98
N GLU A 271 -17.39 -9.25 11.65
CA GLU A 271 -16.38 -10.24 11.33
C GLU A 271 -16.95 -11.66 11.40
N ILE A 272 -16.73 -12.43 10.32
CA ILE A 272 -17.13 -13.83 10.20
C ILE A 272 -15.92 -14.77 10.16
N GLY A 273 -14.71 -14.25 9.96
CA GLY A 273 -13.48 -15.02 10.03
C GLY A 273 -12.34 -14.42 9.22
N LYS A 274 -11.23 -15.17 9.19
CA LYS A 274 -10.04 -14.85 8.41
C LYS A 274 -9.69 -16.02 7.50
N ILE A 275 -9.47 -15.73 6.22
CA ILE A 275 -9.06 -16.71 5.23
C ILE A 275 -7.55 -16.60 5.09
N ALA A 276 -6.81 -17.50 5.75
CA ALA A 276 -5.35 -17.45 5.85
C ALA A 276 -4.69 -18.78 5.49
N TYR A 277 -5.39 -19.89 5.73
CA TYR A 277 -4.85 -21.24 5.59
C TYR A 277 -5.85 -22.16 4.88
N PRO A 278 -5.37 -23.25 4.23
CA PRO A 278 -6.27 -24.25 3.67
C PRO A 278 -7.28 -24.78 4.71
N PRO A 279 -8.53 -24.94 4.35
CA PRO A 279 -9.10 -24.88 2.99
C PRO A 279 -9.47 -23.48 2.48
N TYR A 280 -8.86 -22.40 2.99
CA TYR A 280 -9.10 -21.02 2.58
C TYR A 280 -10.58 -20.59 2.66
N LEU A 281 -11.18 -20.86 3.82
CA LEU A 281 -12.60 -20.73 4.07
C LEU A 281 -12.88 -19.87 5.30
N ALA A 282 -13.79 -18.91 5.16
CA ALA A 282 -14.51 -18.32 6.28
C ALA A 282 -15.96 -18.81 6.27
N GLN A 283 -16.53 -19.08 7.45
CA GLN A 283 -17.86 -19.65 7.58
C GLN A 283 -18.68 -18.87 8.63
N ALA A 284 -19.91 -18.56 8.27
CA ALA A 284 -20.87 -17.98 9.18
C ALA A 284 -22.17 -18.79 9.19
N GLU A 285 -22.75 -18.95 10.36
CA GLU A 285 -23.99 -19.68 10.60
C GLU A 285 -24.98 -18.81 11.39
N ASN A 286 -26.25 -19.22 11.37
CA ASN A 286 -27.35 -18.50 12.01
C ASN A 286 -27.53 -17.08 11.49
N ILE A 287 -27.27 -16.89 10.19
CA ILE A 287 -27.46 -15.64 9.47
C ILE A 287 -28.91 -15.58 8.98
N GLU A 288 -29.55 -14.44 9.04
CA GLU A 288 -30.86 -14.24 8.44
C GLU A 288 -30.80 -14.45 6.92
N ASN A 289 -31.81 -15.10 6.36
CA ASN A 289 -31.89 -15.26 4.91
C ASN A 289 -32.24 -13.92 4.26
N GLY A 290 -31.57 -13.60 3.16
CA GLY A 290 -31.79 -12.32 2.48
C GLY A 290 -30.56 -11.77 1.80
N ASN A 291 -30.63 -10.50 1.47
CA ASN A 291 -29.53 -9.76 0.87
C ASN A 291 -28.62 -9.19 1.95
N HIS A 292 -27.34 -9.40 1.79
CA HIS A 292 -26.29 -8.93 2.69
C HIS A 292 -25.13 -8.35 1.89
N THR A 293 -24.23 -7.65 2.58
CA THR A 293 -22.96 -7.21 2.02
C THR A 293 -21.81 -8.02 2.63
N LEU A 294 -21.12 -8.79 1.80
CA LEU A 294 -19.89 -9.45 2.18
C LEU A 294 -18.72 -8.48 1.96
N GLU A 295 -17.92 -8.29 2.99
CA GLU A 295 -16.73 -7.45 2.97
C GLU A 295 -15.49 -8.33 3.06
N LEU A 296 -14.60 -8.21 2.05
CA LEU A 296 -13.34 -8.94 1.99
C LEU A 296 -12.19 -7.94 1.98
N THR A 297 -11.41 -7.91 3.05
CA THR A 297 -10.29 -6.97 3.23
C THR A 297 -8.94 -7.68 3.09
N LEU A 298 -8.09 -7.17 2.20
CA LEU A 298 -6.71 -7.60 1.98
C LEU A 298 -5.75 -6.50 2.42
#